data_73a1a2cd9ca904e628daedc1243bd8d9
#
_entry.id   73a1a2cd9ca904e628daedc1243bd8d9
#
_cell.length_a   1.000
_cell.length_b   1.000
_cell.length_c   1.000
_cell.angle_alpha   90.00
_cell.angle_beta   90.00
_cell.angle_gamma   90.00
#
_symmetry.space_group_name_H-M   'P 1'
#
loop_
_entity.id
_entity.type
_entity.pdbx_description
1 polymer ?
#
loop_
_entity_poly.entity_id
_entity_poly.type
_entity_poly.pdbx_seq_one_letter_code
_entity_poly.pdbx_strand_id
1 'polypeptide(L)'
;MNPNQKIITIGSICMVIGIVSLMLQIGNIISIWVSHSIQTGNQHQAEPCNQSIITYENNTWVNQTYVNISNTNFLTEKALASVTFAGNSSLCPISGWAVYSKDNGIRIGSKGDVFVIREPFISCSHLECRTFFLTQGALLNDKHSNGTVKDRSPYRTLMSCPVGEAPSPYNSRFESVAWSASACHDGTSWLTIGISGPDNGAVAVLKYNGIITDTIKSWRNNILRTQESECACVNGSCFTVMTDGPSNGQASYKIFKIEKGKVVKSVELNAPNYHYEECSCYPDAGEITCVCRDNWHGSNRPWVSFNQNLEYQIGYICSGIFGDNPRPNDGTGSCGPVSPNGAYGIKGFSFKYGNGVWIGRTKSTNSRSGFEMIWDPNGWTGTDSNFSVKQDIVAITDWSGYSGSFVQHPELTGVDCIRPCFWVELIRGRPKESTIWTSGSSISFCGVNSDTVGWSWPDGAELPFTIDK
;
A
#
# COMPACT_ATOMS: atom_id res chain seq x y z
N MET A 1 23.36 29.52 -34.01
CA MET A 1 22.87 29.64 -32.60
C MET A 1 21.73 30.63 -32.63
N ASN A 2 20.58 30.18 -32.16
CA ASN A 2 19.41 31.06 -32.04
C ASN A 2 19.61 31.93 -30.77
N PRO A 3 19.71 33.26 -30.89
CA PRO A 3 20.06 34.12 -29.75
C PRO A 3 19.00 34.22 -28.64
N ASN A 4 17.90 33.48 -28.78
CA ASN A 4 16.75 33.59 -27.87
C ASN A 4 16.59 32.42 -26.89
N GLN A 5 17.57 31.53 -26.81
CA GLN A 5 17.53 30.47 -25.80
C GLN A 5 18.27 30.89 -24.53
N LYS A 6 17.55 31.09 -23.45
CA LYS A 6 18.10 31.29 -22.11
C LYS A 6 17.67 30.13 -21.22
N ILE A 7 18.63 29.50 -20.60
CA ILE A 7 18.40 28.50 -19.55
C ILE A 7 18.53 29.23 -18.21
N ILE A 8 17.49 29.13 -17.42
CA ILE A 8 17.51 29.63 -16.04
C ILE A 8 17.38 28.40 -15.13
N THR A 9 18.41 28.12 -14.37
CA THR A 9 18.36 27.10 -13.32
C THR A 9 17.90 27.76 -12.04
N ILE A 10 16.72 27.37 -11.55
CA ILE A 10 16.23 27.78 -10.23
C ILE A 10 16.41 26.56 -9.33
N GLY A 11 17.45 26.58 -8.51
CA GLY A 11 17.73 25.51 -7.57
C GLY A 11 18.19 26.07 -6.23
N SER A 12 17.92 25.36 -5.17
CA SER A 12 18.56 25.63 -3.89
C SER A 12 20.07 25.52 -4.05
N ILE A 13 20.80 26.51 -3.58
CA ILE A 13 22.25 26.50 -3.62
C ILE A 13 22.75 25.44 -2.64
N CYS A 14 23.04 24.25 -3.15
CA CYS A 14 23.85 23.30 -2.40
C CYS A 14 25.28 23.78 -2.47
N MET A 15 25.82 24.27 -1.36
CA MET A 15 27.22 24.66 -1.27
C MET A 15 28.09 23.40 -1.34
N VAL A 16 28.40 22.95 -2.54
CA VAL A 16 29.42 21.93 -2.75
C VAL A 16 30.41 22.50 -3.77
N ILE A 17 31.67 22.50 -3.41
CA ILE A 17 32.75 22.91 -4.31
C ILE A 17 32.85 21.83 -5.39
N GLY A 18 32.25 22.08 -6.54
CA GLY A 18 32.25 21.20 -7.70
C GLY A 18 32.72 21.93 -8.97
N ILE A 19 33.32 21.18 -9.88
CA ILE A 19 33.74 21.70 -11.19
C ILE A 19 32.50 21.70 -12.09
N VAL A 20 32.09 22.89 -12.55
CA VAL A 20 31.06 23.03 -13.56
C VAL A 20 31.68 22.82 -14.93
N SER A 21 31.28 21.76 -15.62
CA SER A 21 31.69 21.59 -17.01
C SER A 21 30.49 21.89 -17.95
N LEU A 22 30.73 22.82 -18.86
CA LEU A 22 29.75 23.19 -19.87
C LEU A 22 30.01 22.33 -21.11
N MET A 23 29.07 21.45 -21.46
CA MET A 23 29.12 20.72 -22.73
C MET A 23 28.14 21.37 -23.73
N LEU A 24 28.67 21.83 -24.85
CA LEU A 24 27.90 22.27 -26.00
C LEU A 24 27.63 21.02 -26.87
N GLN A 25 26.41 20.57 -26.94
CA GLN A 25 26.01 19.62 -27.98
C GLN A 25 25.56 20.38 -29.22
N ILE A 26 26.05 19.91 -30.39
CA ILE A 26 25.70 20.49 -31.71
C ILE A 26 24.24 20.08 -32.00
N GLY A 27 23.36 21.02 -31.86
CA GLY A 27 21.92 20.87 -32.10
C GLY A 27 21.11 21.47 -30.96
N ASN A 28 20.72 22.67 -31.05
CA ASN A 28 19.68 23.44 -30.33
C ASN A 28 19.40 23.21 -28.82
N ILE A 29 20.24 22.47 -28.09
CA ILE A 29 20.09 22.23 -26.65
C ILE A 29 21.42 22.53 -25.97
N ILE A 30 21.39 23.42 -24.99
CA ILE A 30 22.49 23.66 -24.04
C ILE A 30 22.15 22.91 -22.76
N SER A 31 22.92 21.88 -22.46
CA SER A 31 22.81 21.14 -21.17
C SER A 31 23.94 21.56 -20.25
N ILE A 32 23.62 21.95 -19.07
CA ILE A 32 24.61 22.21 -18.01
C ILE A 32 24.69 20.95 -17.14
N TRP A 33 25.89 20.34 -17.14
CA TRP A 33 26.18 19.22 -16.25
C TRP A 33 26.98 19.73 -15.07
N VAL A 34 26.53 19.42 -13.88
CA VAL A 34 27.30 19.62 -12.65
C VAL A 34 27.92 18.28 -12.28
N SER A 35 29.23 18.13 -12.46
CA SER A 35 29.94 16.96 -11.98
C SER A 35 30.48 17.23 -10.56
N HIS A 36 30.23 16.29 -9.67
CA HIS A 36 30.77 16.35 -8.31
C HIS A 36 32.05 15.50 -8.23
N SER A 37 33.12 16.09 -7.74
CA SER A 37 34.30 15.32 -7.34
C SER A 37 34.11 14.85 -5.90
N ILE A 38 34.20 13.54 -5.69
CA ILE A 38 34.14 12.93 -4.37
C ILE A 38 35.51 13.05 -3.71
N GLN A 39 35.62 13.82 -2.65
CA GLN A 39 36.73 13.66 -1.73
C GLN A 39 36.42 12.53 -0.75
N THR A 40 37.27 11.52 -0.77
CA THR A 40 37.25 10.45 0.21
C THR A 40 37.72 10.98 1.58
N GLY A 41 36.82 11.09 2.50
CA GLY A 41 37.15 11.41 3.88
C GLY A 41 36.07 12.25 4.58
N ASN A 42 35.28 11.59 5.38
CA ASN A 42 34.26 12.04 6.33
C ASN A 42 32.81 11.96 5.84
N GLN A 43 32.08 11.07 6.51
CA GLN A 43 30.65 10.88 6.33
C GLN A 43 29.89 12.14 6.75
N HIS A 44 29.51 12.95 5.76
CA HIS A 44 28.38 13.84 5.88
C HIS A 44 27.29 13.30 4.96
N GLN A 45 26.14 12.96 5.51
CA GLN A 45 24.94 12.66 4.74
C GLN A 45 24.62 13.89 3.88
N ALA A 46 24.70 13.73 2.58
CA ALA A 46 24.27 14.77 1.64
C ALA A 46 22.74 14.74 1.56
N GLU A 47 22.10 15.84 1.86
CA GLU A 47 20.66 16.02 1.63
C GLU A 47 20.33 15.92 0.14
N PRO A 48 19.18 15.33 -0.24
CA PRO A 48 18.79 15.22 -1.65
C PRO A 48 18.50 16.61 -2.24
N CYS A 49 19.19 16.95 -3.31
CA CYS A 49 18.94 18.17 -4.06
C CYS A 49 17.92 17.91 -5.18
N ASN A 50 16.76 18.51 -5.08
CA ASN A 50 15.78 18.54 -6.17
C ASN A 50 16.15 19.67 -7.15
N GLN A 51 16.46 19.32 -8.38
CA GLN A 51 16.65 20.31 -9.44
C GLN A 51 15.51 20.21 -10.46
N SER A 52 14.89 21.35 -10.73
CA SER A 52 13.98 21.52 -11.85
C SER A 52 14.71 22.22 -12.99
N ILE A 53 14.64 21.64 -14.18
CA ILE A 53 15.19 22.27 -15.41
C ILE A 53 14.01 22.87 -16.18
N ILE A 54 14.02 24.17 -16.36
CA ILE A 54 13.05 24.87 -17.19
C ILE A 54 13.71 25.20 -18.50
N THR A 55 13.20 24.70 -19.62
CA THR A 55 13.64 25.01 -20.96
C THR A 55 12.66 25.93 -21.65
N TYR A 56 13.17 26.81 -22.51
CA TYR A 56 12.34 27.69 -23.32
C TYR A 56 12.34 27.18 -24.75
N GLU A 57 11.21 26.62 -25.18
CA GLU A 57 11.03 26.09 -26.52
C GLU A 57 9.78 26.71 -27.17
N ASN A 58 9.87 27.03 -28.43
CA ASN A 58 8.78 27.56 -29.26
C ASN A 58 8.01 28.74 -28.62
N ASN A 59 8.75 29.70 -28.03
CA ASN A 59 8.19 30.87 -27.36
C ASN A 59 7.35 30.57 -26.09
N THR A 60 7.47 29.42 -25.50
CA THR A 60 6.84 29.03 -24.24
C THR A 60 7.83 28.41 -23.28
N TRP A 61 7.64 28.69 -21.98
CA TRP A 61 8.40 28.01 -20.93
C TRP A 61 7.77 26.64 -20.68
N VAL A 62 8.53 25.59 -20.94
CA VAL A 62 8.10 24.22 -20.72
C VAL A 62 8.86 23.65 -19.53
N ASN A 63 8.13 23.20 -18.55
CA ASN A 63 8.70 22.48 -17.42
C ASN A 63 8.94 21.04 -17.85
N GLN A 64 10.14 20.77 -18.34
CA GLN A 64 10.53 19.44 -18.80
C GLN A 64 11.20 18.68 -17.66
N THR A 65 10.47 17.81 -17.03
CA THR A 65 10.97 16.75 -16.15
C THR A 65 11.60 17.20 -14.84
N TYR A 66 11.00 16.77 -13.77
CA TYR A 66 11.70 16.64 -12.50
C TYR A 66 12.72 15.51 -12.65
N VAL A 67 13.95 15.85 -12.96
CA VAL A 67 15.05 14.92 -12.77
C VAL A 67 15.37 14.95 -11.29
N ASN A 68 14.87 13.98 -10.57
CA ASN A 68 15.29 13.74 -9.21
C ASN A 68 16.74 13.24 -9.29
N ILE A 69 17.68 14.16 -9.41
CA ILE A 69 19.09 13.86 -9.20
C ILE A 69 19.28 13.86 -7.67
N SER A 70 18.73 12.83 -7.04
CA SER A 70 19.28 12.49 -5.74
C SER A 70 20.70 11.99 -6.04
N ASN A 71 21.69 12.63 -5.46
CA ASN A 71 23.06 12.13 -5.44
C ASN A 71 23.19 10.74 -4.86
N THR A 72 22.13 10.23 -4.30
CA THR A 72 21.89 8.86 -3.91
C THR A 72 21.94 7.89 -5.10
N ASN A 73 21.60 8.25 -6.33
CA ASN A 73 21.53 7.27 -7.42
C ASN A 73 22.87 6.74 -7.88
N PHE A 74 23.98 7.49 -7.80
CA PHE A 74 25.31 7.01 -8.23
C PHE A 74 26.11 6.32 -7.11
N LEU A 75 25.99 6.78 -5.86
CA LEU A 75 26.60 6.15 -4.70
C LEU A 75 25.73 5.05 -4.10
N THR A 76 24.41 5.13 -4.32
CA THR A 76 23.43 4.23 -3.76
C THR A 76 23.18 2.98 -4.61
N GLU A 77 23.40 2.97 -5.92
CA GLU A 77 23.34 1.69 -6.64
C GLU A 77 24.35 0.68 -6.10
N LYS A 78 25.54 1.11 -5.72
CA LYS A 78 26.53 0.24 -5.09
C LYS A 78 26.30 0.01 -3.61
N ALA A 79 25.78 0.98 -2.88
CA ALA A 79 25.43 0.85 -1.47
C ALA A 79 24.06 0.19 -1.27
N LEU A 80 23.06 0.50 -2.11
CA LEU A 80 21.73 -0.12 -2.10
C LEU A 80 21.74 -1.55 -2.66
N ALA A 81 22.65 -1.90 -3.57
CA ALA A 81 22.83 -3.28 -4.02
C ALA A 81 23.26 -4.23 -2.90
N SER A 82 23.72 -3.71 -1.76
CA SER A 82 24.06 -4.48 -0.56
C SER A 82 22.96 -4.49 0.51
N VAL A 83 21.91 -3.66 0.36
CA VAL A 83 20.79 -3.59 1.32
C VAL A 83 19.68 -4.49 0.82
N THR A 84 19.56 -5.66 1.42
CA THR A 84 18.39 -6.52 1.31
C THR A 84 17.75 -6.63 2.67
N PHE A 85 16.42 -6.72 2.73
CA PHE A 85 15.79 -6.98 4.00
C PHE A 85 16.19 -8.38 4.49
N ALA A 86 16.87 -8.42 5.63
CA ALA A 86 17.25 -9.67 6.28
C ALA A 86 15.99 -10.46 6.67
N GLY A 87 15.97 -11.75 6.40
CA GLY A 87 14.76 -12.53 6.44
C GLY A 87 14.39 -13.20 7.74
N ASN A 88 15.25 -13.15 8.77
CA ASN A 88 15.07 -13.98 9.96
C ASN A 88 14.48 -13.23 11.16
N SER A 89 14.25 -11.94 11.05
CA SER A 89 13.66 -11.15 12.13
C SER A 89 12.20 -11.51 12.33
N SER A 90 11.80 -11.65 13.60
CA SER A 90 10.41 -11.85 14.01
C SER A 90 9.72 -10.49 14.20
N LEU A 91 8.39 -10.51 14.28
CA LEU A 91 7.60 -9.36 14.70
C LEU A 91 8.02 -8.88 16.09
N CYS A 92 8.07 -7.56 16.26
CA CYS A 92 8.35 -6.97 17.57
C CYS A 92 7.27 -7.32 18.57
N PRO A 93 7.64 -7.57 19.85
CA PRO A 93 6.66 -7.65 20.93
C PRO A 93 5.94 -6.31 21.06
N ILE A 94 4.61 -6.34 21.14
CA ILE A 94 3.78 -5.15 21.25
C ILE A 94 2.71 -5.32 22.32
N SER A 95 2.23 -4.22 22.88
CA SER A 95 1.12 -4.18 23.83
C SER A 95 -0.02 -3.26 23.39
N GLY A 96 0.18 -2.49 22.33
CA GLY A 96 -0.82 -1.58 21.77
C GLY A 96 -0.35 -0.92 20.49
N TRP A 97 -1.12 0.04 20.04
CA TRP A 97 -0.95 0.68 18.73
C TRP A 97 -0.92 2.21 18.88
N ALA A 98 0.04 2.85 18.24
CA ALA A 98 0.15 4.30 18.21
C ALA A 98 -0.02 4.84 16.80
N VAL A 99 -0.63 6.01 16.67
CA VAL A 99 -0.79 6.68 15.37
C VAL A 99 0.57 6.90 14.73
N TYR A 100 0.68 6.47 13.48
CA TYR A 100 1.87 6.71 12.66
C TYR A 100 1.67 7.87 11.68
N SER A 101 0.53 7.87 10.96
CA SER A 101 0.22 8.92 10.00
C SER A 101 -1.29 9.09 9.81
N LYS A 102 -1.70 10.27 9.36
CA LYS A 102 -3.07 10.58 8.90
C LYS A 102 -2.99 11.61 7.78
N ASP A 103 -3.53 11.30 6.61
CA ASP A 103 -3.35 12.17 5.44
C ASP A 103 -4.37 13.32 5.34
N ASN A 104 -5.56 13.18 5.92
CA ASN A 104 -6.65 14.16 5.83
C ASN A 104 -7.05 14.53 4.39
N GLY A 105 -6.88 13.62 3.45
CA GLY A 105 -7.04 13.91 2.02
C GLY A 105 -8.38 14.48 1.64
N ILE A 106 -9.49 13.94 2.15
CA ILE A 106 -10.84 14.43 1.82
C ILE A 106 -11.08 15.82 2.42
N ARG A 107 -10.65 16.07 3.64
CA ARG A 107 -10.74 17.42 4.25
C ARG A 107 -9.97 18.46 3.44
N ILE A 108 -8.75 18.14 3.04
CA ILE A 108 -7.92 19.01 2.21
C ILE A 108 -8.52 19.17 0.83
N GLY A 109 -9.10 18.11 0.26
CA GLY A 109 -9.74 18.11 -1.04
C GLY A 109 -10.97 19.00 -1.16
N SER A 110 -11.57 19.44 -0.05
CA SER A 110 -12.65 20.42 -0.06
C SER A 110 -12.19 21.80 -0.54
N LYS A 111 -10.91 22.12 -0.41
CA LYS A 111 -10.34 23.43 -0.75
C LYS A 111 -9.11 23.35 -1.66
N GLY A 112 -8.59 22.17 -1.92
CA GLY A 112 -7.37 21.94 -2.70
C GLY A 112 -7.52 20.83 -3.72
N ASP A 113 -6.49 20.65 -4.52
CA ASP A 113 -6.46 19.62 -5.55
C ASP A 113 -6.00 18.28 -4.93
N VAL A 114 -6.97 17.42 -4.63
CA VAL A 114 -6.76 16.06 -4.11
C VAL A 114 -7.48 15.06 -5.00
N PHE A 115 -6.85 13.96 -5.32
CA PHE A 115 -7.44 12.92 -6.14
C PHE A 115 -8.62 12.23 -5.44
N VAL A 116 -9.62 11.86 -6.24
CA VAL A 116 -10.58 10.84 -5.85
C VAL A 116 -9.86 9.51 -5.85
N ILE A 117 -9.80 8.86 -4.71
CA ILE A 117 -9.08 7.60 -4.55
C ILE A 117 -9.89 6.58 -3.76
N ARG A 118 -9.57 5.31 -3.97
CA ARG A 118 -9.88 4.23 -3.03
C ARG A 118 -8.68 3.29 -2.94
N GLU A 119 -8.80 2.32 -2.07
CA GLU A 119 -7.78 1.30 -1.80
C GLU A 119 -6.40 1.90 -1.53
N PRO A 120 -6.28 2.88 -0.61
CA PRO A 120 -4.97 3.32 -0.18
C PRO A 120 -4.29 2.21 0.62
N PHE A 121 -2.99 2.09 0.48
CA PHE A 121 -2.17 1.25 1.34
C PHE A 121 -0.79 1.86 1.55
N ILE A 122 -0.09 1.40 2.57
CA ILE A 122 1.23 1.91 2.91
C ILE A 122 2.25 0.80 2.74
N SER A 123 3.40 1.14 2.21
CA SER A 123 4.57 0.30 2.16
C SER A 123 5.82 1.11 2.44
N CYS A 124 6.80 0.49 3.11
CA CYS A 124 8.02 1.14 3.55
C CYS A 124 9.24 0.53 2.86
N SER A 125 10.16 1.40 2.43
CA SER A 125 11.52 1.03 2.10
C SER A 125 12.39 1.01 3.36
N HIS A 126 13.70 0.90 3.19
CA HIS A 126 14.66 1.05 4.28
C HIS A 126 14.93 2.53 4.63
N LEU A 127 14.34 3.47 3.90
CA LEU A 127 14.52 4.91 4.07
C LEU A 127 13.23 5.66 4.40
N GLU A 128 12.10 5.25 3.80
CA GLU A 128 10.83 5.99 3.91
C GLU A 128 9.62 5.06 3.78
N CYS A 129 8.48 5.55 4.25
CA CYS A 129 7.18 4.94 3.96
C CYS A 129 6.42 5.80 2.94
N ARG A 130 5.70 5.15 2.05
CA ARG A 130 4.86 5.80 1.03
C ARG A 130 3.43 5.31 1.10
N THR A 131 2.50 6.19 0.81
CA THR A 131 1.10 5.82 0.58
C THR A 131 0.90 5.57 -0.90
N PHE A 132 0.43 4.36 -1.22
CA PHE A 132 -0.01 3.95 -2.55
C PHE A 132 -1.53 4.01 -2.60
N PHE A 133 -2.09 4.35 -3.73
CA PHE A 133 -3.54 4.49 -3.88
C PHE A 133 -3.98 4.29 -5.33
N LEU A 134 -5.26 3.96 -5.51
CA LEU A 134 -5.88 3.81 -6.82
C LEU A 134 -6.77 5.02 -7.09
N THR A 135 -6.37 5.85 -8.05
CA THR A 135 -7.12 7.04 -8.45
C THR A 135 -8.30 6.66 -9.33
N GLN A 136 -9.28 7.55 -9.41
CA GLN A 136 -10.35 7.49 -10.41
C GLN A 136 -10.09 8.39 -11.64
N GLY A 137 -8.92 9.06 -11.67
CA GLY A 137 -8.59 10.00 -12.73
C GLY A 137 -9.30 11.36 -12.59
N ALA A 138 -9.71 11.72 -11.39
CA ALA A 138 -10.42 12.96 -11.11
C ALA A 138 -10.00 13.56 -9.76
N LEU A 139 -10.27 14.85 -9.60
CA LEU A 139 -10.09 15.59 -8.34
C LEU A 139 -11.40 15.70 -7.59
N LEU A 140 -11.34 15.69 -6.25
CA LEU A 140 -12.53 15.71 -5.38
C LEU A 140 -13.43 16.92 -5.59
N ASN A 141 -12.86 18.09 -5.81
CA ASN A 141 -13.59 19.35 -5.95
C ASN A 141 -13.82 19.76 -7.41
N ASP A 142 -13.73 18.82 -8.35
CA ASP A 142 -13.90 19.03 -9.77
C ASP A 142 -15.16 18.33 -10.28
N LYS A 143 -15.78 18.90 -11.34
CA LYS A 143 -16.93 18.30 -12.04
C LYS A 143 -16.65 16.88 -12.57
N HIS A 144 -15.40 16.58 -12.90
CA HIS A 144 -14.98 15.25 -13.38
C HIS A 144 -15.04 14.17 -12.30
N SER A 145 -15.22 14.55 -11.02
CA SER A 145 -15.48 13.60 -9.95
C SER A 145 -16.86 12.95 -10.02
N ASN A 146 -17.77 13.51 -10.83
CA ASN A 146 -19.12 12.98 -10.96
C ASN A 146 -19.13 11.55 -11.51
N GLY A 147 -19.72 10.63 -10.73
CA GLY A 147 -19.81 9.23 -11.10
C GLY A 147 -18.55 8.40 -10.82
N THR A 148 -17.54 8.94 -10.16
CA THR A 148 -16.31 8.22 -9.79
C THR A 148 -16.56 7.31 -8.58
N VAL A 149 -17.33 6.25 -8.81
CA VAL A 149 -17.78 5.29 -7.79
C VAL A 149 -17.47 3.83 -8.20
N LYS A 150 -16.95 3.61 -9.40
CA LYS A 150 -16.71 2.27 -9.96
C LYS A 150 -15.43 1.66 -9.42
N ASP A 151 -15.48 0.36 -9.15
CA ASP A 151 -14.29 -0.39 -8.72
C ASP A 151 -13.28 -0.54 -9.86
N ARG A 152 -13.75 -0.78 -11.07
CA ARG A 152 -12.89 -0.97 -12.26
C ARG A 152 -13.29 -0.03 -13.38
N SER A 153 -12.29 0.63 -13.92
CA SER A 153 -12.41 1.46 -15.11
C SER A 153 -11.04 1.63 -15.77
N PRO A 154 -10.96 2.02 -17.04
CA PRO A 154 -9.68 2.28 -17.68
C PRO A 154 -8.97 3.53 -17.15
N TYR A 155 -9.63 4.35 -16.36
CA TYR A 155 -9.07 5.57 -15.77
C TYR A 155 -8.37 5.32 -14.44
N ARG A 156 -8.56 4.16 -13.84
CA ARG A 156 -7.94 3.87 -12.55
C ARG A 156 -6.43 3.69 -12.69
N THR A 157 -5.71 4.25 -11.75
CA THR A 157 -4.26 4.37 -11.79
C THR A 157 -3.68 4.17 -10.41
N LEU A 158 -2.63 3.33 -10.32
CA LEU A 158 -1.80 3.23 -9.13
C LEU A 158 -0.84 4.41 -9.10
N MET A 159 -0.92 5.18 -8.03
CA MET A 159 -0.01 6.28 -7.74
C MET A 159 0.51 6.17 -6.31
N SER A 160 1.53 6.94 -5.98
CA SER A 160 2.06 7.02 -4.62
C SER A 160 2.48 8.43 -4.25
N CYS A 161 2.39 8.74 -2.96
CA CYS A 161 2.86 9.98 -2.37
C CYS A 161 3.57 9.70 -1.03
N PRO A 162 4.30 10.68 -0.48
CA PRO A 162 4.85 10.52 0.85
C PRO A 162 3.77 10.24 1.89
N VAL A 163 4.04 9.34 2.85
CA VAL A 163 3.08 8.99 3.90
C VAL A 163 2.68 10.22 4.71
N GLY A 164 1.38 10.29 5.07
CA GLY A 164 0.83 11.41 5.85
C GLY A 164 0.48 12.66 5.02
N GLU A 165 0.71 12.64 3.72
CA GLU A 165 0.31 13.70 2.80
C GLU A 165 -0.94 13.32 2.02
N ALA A 166 -1.77 14.32 1.71
CA ALA A 166 -2.96 14.12 0.87
C ALA A 166 -2.55 13.75 -0.56
N PRO A 167 -3.21 12.75 -1.18
CA PRO A 167 -2.92 12.34 -2.55
C PRO A 167 -3.27 13.44 -3.56
N SER A 168 -2.29 14.21 -4.01
CA SER A 168 -2.51 15.34 -4.91
C SER A 168 -1.67 15.24 -6.18
N PRO A 169 -2.03 15.98 -7.25
CA PRO A 169 -1.20 16.06 -8.45
C PRO A 169 0.20 16.63 -8.19
N TYR A 170 0.38 17.35 -7.10
CA TYR A 170 1.62 18.06 -6.78
C TYR A 170 2.67 17.20 -6.05
N ASN A 171 2.24 16.12 -5.40
CA ASN A 171 3.12 15.27 -4.60
C ASN A 171 3.12 13.80 -5.04
N SER A 172 2.29 13.45 -6.01
CA SER A 172 2.04 12.05 -6.37
C SER A 172 2.81 11.63 -7.61
N ARG A 173 3.32 10.41 -7.56
CA ARG A 173 4.07 9.76 -8.62
C ARG A 173 3.20 8.70 -9.29
N PHE A 174 3.19 8.68 -10.63
CA PHE A 174 2.58 7.59 -11.39
C PHE A 174 3.36 6.29 -11.18
N GLU A 175 2.65 5.21 -10.94
CA GLU A 175 3.26 3.88 -10.81
C GLU A 175 2.80 2.93 -11.93
N SER A 176 1.50 2.80 -12.15
CA SER A 176 0.96 1.90 -13.17
C SER A 176 -0.51 2.20 -13.45
N VAL A 177 -1.00 1.83 -14.63
CA VAL A 177 -2.45 1.76 -14.87
C VAL A 177 -2.99 0.54 -14.12
N ALA A 178 -3.95 0.75 -13.23
CA ALA A 178 -4.42 -0.33 -12.36
C ALA A 178 -5.76 -0.03 -11.72
N TRP A 179 -6.61 -1.05 -11.62
CA TRP A 179 -7.78 -1.06 -10.75
C TRP A 179 -7.65 -2.07 -9.58
N SER A 180 -6.57 -2.85 -9.56
CA SER A 180 -6.13 -3.66 -8.43
C SER A 180 -4.61 -3.63 -8.36
N ALA A 181 -4.02 -3.59 -7.17
CA ALA A 181 -2.60 -3.31 -7.04
C ALA A 181 -1.96 -3.91 -5.80
N SER A 182 -0.64 -3.99 -5.85
CA SER A 182 0.26 -4.22 -4.73
C SER A 182 1.57 -3.49 -4.97
N ALA A 183 2.33 -3.23 -3.93
CA ALA A 183 3.67 -2.66 -4.02
C ALA A 183 4.47 -3.02 -2.78
N CYS A 184 5.78 -3.16 -2.92
CA CYS A 184 6.69 -3.36 -1.81
C CYS A 184 8.12 -3.00 -2.22
N HIS A 185 8.99 -2.82 -1.25
CA HIS A 185 10.40 -2.56 -1.45
C HIS A 185 11.21 -3.75 -0.95
N ASP A 186 12.17 -4.23 -1.73
CA ASP A 186 12.98 -5.40 -1.40
C ASP A 186 14.28 -5.06 -0.63
N GLY A 187 14.43 -3.80 -0.26
CA GLY A 187 15.67 -3.24 0.30
C GLY A 187 16.51 -2.51 -0.75
N THR A 188 16.30 -2.79 -2.03
CA THR A 188 17.05 -2.20 -3.16
C THR A 188 16.17 -1.28 -4.00
N SER A 189 15.01 -1.76 -4.43
CA SER A 189 14.10 -1.00 -5.30
C SER A 189 12.63 -1.32 -5.02
N TRP A 190 11.76 -0.45 -5.50
CA TRP A 190 10.33 -0.66 -5.47
C TRP A 190 9.88 -1.67 -6.52
N LEU A 191 9.12 -2.65 -6.08
CA LEU A 191 8.29 -3.49 -6.92
C LEU A 191 6.87 -2.93 -6.90
N THR A 192 6.29 -2.68 -8.06
CA THR A 192 4.87 -2.33 -8.18
C THR A 192 4.16 -3.34 -9.07
N ILE A 193 2.94 -3.68 -8.70
CA ILE A 193 2.08 -4.62 -9.42
C ILE A 193 0.77 -3.91 -9.68
N GLY A 194 0.45 -3.67 -10.94
CA GLY A 194 -0.78 -3.03 -11.36
C GLY A 194 -1.59 -3.94 -12.29
N ILE A 195 -2.83 -4.22 -11.93
CA ILE A 195 -3.74 -5.06 -12.72
C ILE A 195 -4.77 -4.16 -13.37
N SER A 196 -4.91 -4.30 -14.68
CA SER A 196 -5.90 -3.57 -15.48
C SER A 196 -6.32 -4.41 -16.69
N GLY A 197 -7.30 -3.93 -17.42
CA GLY A 197 -7.85 -4.59 -18.60
C GLY A 197 -9.30 -5.04 -18.41
N PRO A 198 -9.85 -5.78 -19.39
CA PRO A 198 -11.21 -6.30 -19.27
C PRO A 198 -11.31 -7.39 -18.22
N ASP A 199 -12.50 -7.58 -17.65
CA ASP A 199 -12.76 -8.57 -16.60
C ASP A 199 -12.37 -10.01 -16.99
N ASN A 200 -12.50 -10.34 -18.27
CA ASN A 200 -12.19 -11.66 -18.81
C ASN A 200 -10.77 -11.79 -19.41
N GLY A 201 -9.92 -10.83 -19.23
CA GLY A 201 -8.58 -10.82 -19.83
C GLY A 201 -7.65 -9.80 -19.21
N ALA A 202 -7.78 -9.57 -17.91
CA ALA A 202 -6.92 -8.64 -17.21
C ALA A 202 -5.47 -9.13 -17.14
N VAL A 203 -4.55 -8.20 -17.06
CA VAL A 203 -3.11 -8.45 -16.98
C VAL A 203 -2.52 -7.68 -15.82
N ALA A 204 -1.71 -8.36 -15.02
CA ALA A 204 -0.86 -7.73 -14.01
C ALA A 204 0.47 -7.33 -14.65
N VAL A 205 0.83 -6.06 -14.55
CA VAL A 205 2.11 -5.54 -15.00
C VAL A 205 3.01 -5.36 -13.77
N LEU A 206 4.17 -6.01 -13.80
CA LEU A 206 5.19 -5.89 -12.77
C LEU A 206 6.21 -4.87 -13.20
N LYS A 207 6.49 -3.91 -12.33
CA LYS A 207 7.56 -2.92 -12.54
C LYS A 207 8.55 -3.00 -11.39
N TYR A 208 9.81 -2.99 -11.74
CA TYR A 208 10.91 -2.91 -10.79
C TYR A 208 11.73 -1.66 -11.07
N ASN A 209 11.88 -0.82 -10.05
CA ASN A 209 12.48 0.50 -10.21
C ASN A 209 11.84 1.34 -11.35
N GLY A 210 10.51 1.25 -11.49
CA GLY A 210 9.73 1.97 -12.49
C GLY A 210 9.76 1.39 -13.91
N ILE A 211 10.46 0.27 -14.13
CA ILE A 211 10.62 -0.37 -15.45
C ILE A 211 9.81 -1.65 -15.49
N ILE A 212 9.04 -1.88 -16.54
CA ILE A 212 8.30 -3.14 -16.74
C ILE A 212 9.28 -4.28 -16.87
N THR A 213 9.17 -5.26 -15.99
CA THR A 213 10.06 -6.42 -15.93
C THR A 213 9.36 -7.73 -16.22
N ASP A 214 8.05 -7.81 -15.99
CA ASP A 214 7.27 -9.01 -16.22
C ASP A 214 5.78 -8.72 -16.30
N THR A 215 5.00 -9.69 -16.73
CA THR A 215 3.54 -9.66 -16.74
C THR A 215 2.96 -10.99 -16.27
N ILE A 216 1.80 -10.94 -15.63
CA ILE A 216 1.00 -12.11 -15.26
C ILE A 216 -0.37 -11.97 -15.93
N LYS A 217 -0.70 -12.88 -16.81
CA LYS A 217 -2.01 -12.91 -17.46
C LYS A 217 -3.04 -13.63 -16.57
N SER A 218 -4.27 -13.19 -16.64
CA SER A 218 -5.41 -13.92 -16.06
C SER A 218 -5.41 -15.38 -16.53
N TRP A 219 -5.54 -16.31 -15.60
CA TRP A 219 -5.51 -17.75 -15.88
C TRP A 219 -6.88 -18.42 -15.77
N ARG A 220 -7.86 -17.70 -15.22
CA ARG A 220 -9.28 -18.13 -15.11
C ARG A 220 -10.23 -17.21 -15.86
N ASN A 221 -9.73 -16.14 -16.45
CA ASN A 221 -10.49 -15.14 -17.20
C ASN A 221 -11.68 -14.55 -16.40
N ASN A 222 -11.49 -14.35 -15.11
CA ASN A 222 -12.54 -13.85 -14.24
C ASN A 222 -12.01 -12.92 -13.16
N ILE A 223 -11.70 -11.71 -13.57
CA ILE A 223 -11.27 -10.59 -12.73
C ILE A 223 -10.02 -10.98 -11.91
N LEU A 224 -8.88 -11.09 -12.59
CA LEU A 224 -7.58 -11.20 -11.91
C LEU A 224 -7.43 -10.02 -10.96
N ARG A 225 -7.10 -10.30 -9.70
CA ARG A 225 -7.01 -9.29 -8.64
C ARG A 225 -5.97 -9.66 -7.60
N THR A 226 -5.45 -8.69 -6.87
CA THR A 226 -4.38 -8.88 -5.90
C THR A 226 -4.71 -8.22 -4.55
N GLN A 227 -3.71 -7.92 -3.78
CA GLN A 227 -3.82 -7.66 -2.35
C GLN A 227 -4.47 -6.35 -1.96
N GLU A 228 -4.33 -5.28 -2.73
CA GLU A 228 -4.69 -3.92 -2.30
C GLU A 228 -3.93 -3.50 -1.02
N SER A 229 -2.77 -4.10 -0.81
CA SER A 229 -1.83 -3.83 0.29
C SER A 229 -0.42 -4.22 -0.12
N GLU A 230 0.56 -4.02 0.75
CA GLU A 230 1.94 -4.32 0.40
C GLU A 230 2.19 -5.81 0.20
N CYS A 231 3.04 -6.16 -0.74
CA CYS A 231 3.66 -7.48 -0.83
C CYS A 231 4.73 -7.63 0.25
N ALA A 232 5.07 -8.86 0.60
CA ALA A 232 6.04 -9.15 1.65
C ALA A 232 7.39 -9.51 1.02
N CYS A 233 8.47 -8.90 1.50
CA CYS A 233 9.81 -9.16 0.98
C CYS A 233 10.73 -9.71 2.08
N VAL A 234 11.50 -10.74 1.71
CA VAL A 234 12.43 -11.46 2.58
C VAL A 234 13.66 -11.85 1.76
N ASN A 235 14.85 -11.49 2.21
CA ASN A 235 16.12 -11.83 1.54
C ASN A 235 16.15 -11.43 0.03
N GLY A 236 15.59 -10.29 -0.32
CA GLY A 236 15.54 -9.80 -1.69
C GLY A 236 14.46 -10.42 -2.57
N SER A 237 13.71 -11.39 -2.08
CA SER A 237 12.54 -11.97 -2.76
C SER A 237 11.25 -11.35 -2.24
N CYS A 238 10.32 -11.04 -3.12
CA CYS A 238 9.01 -10.52 -2.77
C CYS A 238 7.91 -11.52 -3.11
N PHE A 239 6.87 -11.53 -2.30
CA PHE A 239 5.79 -12.50 -2.39
C PHE A 239 4.45 -11.79 -2.40
N THR A 240 3.57 -12.20 -3.31
CA THR A 240 2.20 -11.71 -3.39
C THR A 240 1.22 -12.84 -3.63
N VAL A 241 -0.03 -12.62 -3.28
CA VAL A 241 -1.14 -13.55 -3.54
C VAL A 241 -2.09 -12.88 -4.50
N MET A 242 -2.46 -13.60 -5.56
CA MET A 242 -3.47 -13.17 -6.52
C MET A 242 -4.62 -14.16 -6.56
N THR A 243 -5.79 -13.64 -6.89
CA THR A 243 -7.03 -14.39 -7.04
C THR A 243 -7.57 -14.21 -8.45
N ASP A 244 -8.07 -15.28 -9.02
CA ASP A 244 -8.76 -15.29 -10.32
C ASP A 244 -9.92 -16.28 -10.26
N GLY A 245 -11.11 -15.85 -10.60
CA GLY A 245 -12.31 -16.67 -10.49
C GLY A 245 -13.45 -15.98 -9.77
N PRO A 246 -14.56 -16.71 -9.51
CA PRO A 246 -15.75 -16.10 -8.94
C PRO A 246 -15.53 -15.53 -7.54
N SER A 247 -16.23 -14.45 -7.22
CA SER A 247 -16.15 -13.80 -5.91
C SER A 247 -17.06 -14.45 -4.86
N ASN A 248 -17.96 -15.32 -5.25
CA ASN A 248 -18.90 -15.99 -4.36
C ASN A 248 -18.94 -17.51 -4.60
N GLY A 249 -17.82 -18.10 -4.91
CA GLY A 249 -17.65 -19.51 -5.16
C GLY A 249 -16.19 -19.90 -5.15
N GLN A 250 -15.90 -21.16 -5.50
CA GLN A 250 -14.52 -21.60 -5.59
C GLN A 250 -13.77 -20.84 -6.68
N ALA A 251 -12.73 -20.13 -6.29
CA ALA A 251 -11.83 -19.46 -7.20
C ALA A 251 -10.44 -20.13 -7.19
N SER A 252 -9.52 -19.57 -7.94
CA SER A 252 -8.12 -19.99 -7.98
C SER A 252 -7.25 -18.93 -7.30
N TYR A 253 -6.34 -19.40 -6.47
CA TYR A 253 -5.44 -18.55 -5.68
C TYR A 253 -4.01 -18.98 -5.94
N LYS A 254 -3.15 -18.03 -6.27
CA LYS A 254 -1.73 -18.32 -6.50
C LYS A 254 -0.84 -17.44 -5.65
N ILE A 255 0.21 -18.04 -5.10
CA ILE A 255 1.34 -17.34 -4.50
C ILE A 255 2.39 -17.16 -5.59
N PHE A 256 2.90 -15.95 -5.74
CA PHE A 256 3.99 -15.62 -6.65
C PHE A 256 5.22 -15.20 -5.86
N LYS A 257 6.34 -15.84 -6.16
CA LYS A 257 7.67 -15.39 -5.73
C LYS A 257 8.28 -14.56 -6.85
N ILE A 258 8.68 -13.34 -6.52
CA ILE A 258 9.16 -12.34 -7.45
C ILE A 258 10.54 -11.85 -7.00
N GLU A 259 11.51 -11.90 -7.90
CA GLU A 259 12.86 -11.42 -7.65
C GLU A 259 13.23 -10.38 -8.71
N LYS A 260 13.58 -9.16 -8.25
CA LYS A 260 13.90 -8.02 -9.14
C LYS A 260 12.84 -7.81 -10.24
N GLY A 261 11.58 -7.91 -9.86
CA GLY A 261 10.46 -7.67 -10.75
C GLY A 261 10.07 -8.82 -11.67
N LYS A 262 10.70 -10.00 -11.55
CA LYS A 262 10.40 -11.19 -12.37
C LYS A 262 9.82 -12.30 -11.52
N VAL A 263 8.76 -12.93 -12.01
CA VAL A 263 8.21 -14.13 -11.39
C VAL A 263 9.19 -15.28 -11.57
N VAL A 264 9.73 -15.78 -10.45
CA VAL A 264 10.67 -16.90 -10.46
C VAL A 264 10.01 -18.22 -10.07
N LYS A 265 8.90 -18.15 -9.34
CA LYS A 265 8.12 -19.34 -8.94
C LYS A 265 6.70 -18.94 -8.62
N SER A 266 5.78 -19.84 -8.85
CA SER A 266 4.39 -19.71 -8.39
C SER A 266 3.84 -21.06 -7.96
N VAL A 267 2.84 -21.03 -7.09
CA VAL A 267 2.10 -22.21 -6.66
C VAL A 267 0.61 -21.85 -6.57
N GLU A 268 -0.23 -22.72 -7.08
CA GLU A 268 -1.67 -22.65 -6.88
C GLU A 268 -2.05 -23.32 -5.57
N LEU A 269 -2.85 -22.65 -4.74
CA LEU A 269 -3.29 -23.22 -3.48
C LEU A 269 -4.28 -24.36 -3.73
N ASN A 270 -4.01 -25.53 -3.15
CA ASN A 270 -5.01 -26.58 -3.02
C ASN A 270 -5.89 -26.25 -1.80
N ALA A 271 -6.95 -25.50 -2.04
CA ALA A 271 -7.78 -24.92 -0.98
C ALA A 271 -9.27 -25.08 -1.30
N PRO A 272 -9.78 -26.33 -1.39
CA PRO A 272 -11.20 -26.58 -1.64
C PRO A 272 -12.03 -26.02 -0.48
N ASN A 273 -13.11 -25.31 -0.80
CA ASN A 273 -13.99 -24.62 0.15
C ASN A 273 -13.36 -23.46 0.94
N TYR A 274 -12.18 -23.01 0.54
CA TYR A 274 -11.60 -21.77 1.00
C TYR A 274 -11.85 -20.67 -0.02
N HIS A 275 -11.86 -19.42 0.46
CA HIS A 275 -11.90 -18.26 -0.42
C HIS A 275 -10.88 -17.23 0.06
N TYR A 276 -10.02 -16.77 -0.84
CA TYR A 276 -8.94 -15.83 -0.55
C TYR A 276 -9.03 -14.66 -1.49
N GLU A 277 -9.26 -13.49 -0.94
CA GLU A 277 -9.19 -12.23 -1.66
C GLU A 277 -8.47 -11.18 -0.83
N GLU A 278 -7.87 -10.22 -1.51
CA GLU A 278 -7.33 -9.01 -0.89
C GLU A 278 -6.48 -9.33 0.34
N CYS A 279 -5.55 -10.25 0.20
CA CYS A 279 -4.70 -10.70 1.29
C CYS A 279 -3.84 -9.58 1.85
N SER A 280 -3.67 -9.57 3.17
CA SER A 280 -2.74 -8.72 3.89
C SER A 280 -1.61 -9.58 4.40
N CYS A 281 -0.43 -9.41 3.84
CA CYS A 281 0.73 -10.26 4.08
C CYS A 281 1.81 -9.53 4.86
N TYR A 282 2.55 -10.26 5.66
CA TYR A 282 3.72 -9.74 6.37
C TYR A 282 4.75 -10.85 6.59
N PRO A 283 6.05 -10.50 6.63
CA PRO A 283 7.09 -11.45 6.99
C PRO A 283 7.18 -11.63 8.50
N ASP A 284 7.48 -12.84 8.93
CA ASP A 284 7.74 -13.18 10.33
C ASP A 284 8.70 -14.35 10.39
N ALA A 285 9.88 -14.15 10.99
CA ALA A 285 10.93 -15.17 11.15
C ALA A 285 11.30 -15.89 9.84
N GLY A 286 11.37 -15.16 8.74
CA GLY A 286 11.75 -15.69 7.42
C GLY A 286 10.64 -16.37 6.65
N GLU A 287 9.44 -16.46 7.21
CA GLU A 287 8.24 -16.93 6.57
C GLU A 287 7.27 -15.76 6.29
N ILE A 288 6.29 -15.99 5.46
CA ILE A 288 5.25 -15.03 5.14
C ILE A 288 3.91 -15.56 5.66
N THR A 289 3.17 -14.70 6.35
CA THR A 289 1.79 -14.95 6.78
C THR A 289 0.88 -13.96 6.11
N CYS A 290 -0.18 -14.46 5.48
CA CYS A 290 -1.23 -13.64 4.87
C CYS A 290 -2.56 -13.95 5.55
N VAL A 291 -3.29 -12.89 5.89
CA VAL A 291 -4.68 -12.97 6.38
C VAL A 291 -5.55 -12.28 5.35
N CYS A 292 -6.61 -12.94 4.90
CA CYS A 292 -7.33 -12.58 3.69
C CYS A 292 -8.82 -12.38 3.94
N ARG A 293 -9.55 -12.13 2.87
CA ARG A 293 -11.01 -11.98 2.85
C ARG A 293 -11.63 -13.21 2.23
N ASP A 294 -12.59 -13.81 2.95
CA ASP A 294 -13.50 -14.79 2.37
C ASP A 294 -14.77 -14.06 1.90
N ASN A 295 -14.95 -13.97 0.61
CA ASN A 295 -16.12 -13.32 0.02
C ASN A 295 -17.24 -14.32 -0.33
N TRP A 296 -17.09 -15.55 0.06
CA TRP A 296 -18.01 -16.63 -0.31
C TRP A 296 -18.87 -17.11 0.85
N HIS A 297 -18.28 -17.54 1.98
CA HIS A 297 -19.05 -18.20 3.02
C HIS A 297 -18.47 -18.13 4.45
N GLY A 298 -17.41 -17.40 4.69
CA GLY A 298 -16.83 -17.29 6.02
C GLY A 298 -16.84 -15.85 6.57
N SER A 299 -17.22 -15.71 7.83
CA SER A 299 -17.17 -14.44 8.57
C SER A 299 -15.88 -14.25 9.36
N ASN A 300 -15.12 -15.32 9.54
CA ASN A 300 -13.75 -15.30 10.03
C ASN A 300 -12.78 -15.24 8.86
N ARG A 301 -11.54 -14.86 9.12
CA ARG A 301 -10.57 -14.66 8.06
C ARG A 301 -9.77 -15.92 7.76
N PRO A 302 -9.70 -16.31 6.48
CA PRO A 302 -8.77 -17.33 6.02
C PRO A 302 -7.35 -16.80 6.07
N TRP A 303 -6.40 -17.69 6.32
CA TRP A 303 -4.98 -17.38 6.29
C TRP A 303 -4.22 -18.40 5.44
N VAL A 304 -3.08 -17.98 4.94
CA VAL A 304 -2.07 -18.83 4.33
C VAL A 304 -0.71 -18.42 4.87
N SER A 305 0.10 -19.38 5.24
CA SER A 305 1.47 -19.18 5.70
C SER A 305 2.41 -20.02 4.85
N PHE A 306 3.53 -19.47 4.42
CA PHE A 306 4.44 -20.14 3.53
C PHE A 306 5.90 -19.70 3.75
N ASN A 307 6.82 -20.58 3.38
CA ASN A 307 8.24 -20.30 3.38
C ASN A 307 8.72 -19.74 2.02
N GLN A 308 9.99 -19.44 1.91
CA GLN A 308 10.58 -18.88 0.70
C GLN A 308 10.58 -19.85 -0.50
N ASN A 309 10.36 -21.13 -0.25
CA ASN A 309 10.20 -22.16 -1.28
C ASN A 309 8.74 -22.35 -1.72
N LEU A 310 7.80 -21.54 -1.19
CA LEU A 310 6.36 -21.62 -1.43
C LEU A 310 5.72 -22.91 -0.90
N GLU A 311 6.33 -23.56 0.07
CA GLU A 311 5.68 -24.60 0.85
C GLU A 311 4.72 -23.94 1.83
N TYR A 312 3.45 -24.26 1.77
CA TYR A 312 2.39 -23.49 2.43
C TYR A 312 1.50 -24.34 3.32
N GLN A 313 0.88 -23.67 4.27
CA GLN A 313 -0.23 -24.15 5.09
C GLN A 313 -1.39 -23.18 5.00
N ILE A 314 -2.60 -23.69 5.13
CA ILE A 314 -3.84 -22.92 5.05
C ILE A 314 -4.73 -23.18 6.25
N GLY A 315 -5.58 -22.25 6.56
CA GLY A 315 -6.57 -22.36 7.63
C GLY A 315 -7.43 -21.13 7.74
N TYR A 316 -8.27 -21.11 8.75
CA TYR A 316 -9.03 -19.94 9.20
C TYR A 316 -8.59 -19.57 10.61
N ILE A 317 -8.65 -18.29 10.95
CA ILE A 317 -8.48 -17.83 12.34
C ILE A 317 -9.61 -18.42 13.17
N CYS A 318 -9.28 -19.14 14.22
CA CYS A 318 -10.26 -19.94 14.98
C CYS A 318 -11.15 -19.14 15.92
N SER A 319 -10.66 -17.96 16.36
CA SER A 319 -11.34 -17.10 17.33
C SER A 319 -12.81 -16.81 16.98
N GLY A 320 -13.67 -16.83 17.98
CA GLY A 320 -15.05 -16.35 17.87
C GLY A 320 -15.17 -14.83 17.83
N ILE A 321 -14.05 -14.10 17.82
CA ILE A 321 -13.97 -12.68 17.48
C ILE A 321 -13.74 -12.56 15.98
N PHE A 322 -14.84 -12.55 15.24
CA PHE A 322 -14.80 -12.59 13.78
C PHE A 322 -14.29 -11.27 13.20
N GLY A 323 -13.35 -11.36 12.25
CA GLY A 323 -12.68 -10.18 11.69
C GLY A 323 -13.34 -9.58 10.46
N ASP A 324 -14.23 -10.31 9.78
CA ASP A 324 -14.85 -9.87 8.53
C ASP A 324 -16.10 -9.01 8.76
N ASN A 325 -16.65 -8.52 7.67
CA ASN A 325 -17.89 -7.74 7.67
C ASN A 325 -18.64 -8.02 6.33
N PRO A 326 -19.90 -8.53 6.35
CA PRO A 326 -20.72 -8.80 7.53
C PRO A 326 -20.24 -9.98 8.36
N ARG A 327 -20.65 -9.99 9.63
CA ARG A 327 -20.33 -11.06 10.57
C ARG A 327 -21.41 -11.22 11.62
N PRO A 328 -21.57 -12.40 12.26
CA PRO A 328 -22.41 -12.55 13.43
C PRO A 328 -21.76 -11.89 14.65
N ASN A 329 -22.52 -11.76 15.74
CA ASN A 329 -21.98 -11.35 17.02
C ASN A 329 -20.90 -12.32 17.49
N ASP A 330 -19.96 -11.81 18.29
CA ASP A 330 -18.90 -12.63 18.88
C ASP A 330 -19.48 -13.81 19.65
N GLY A 331 -18.83 -14.95 19.55
CA GLY A 331 -19.30 -16.16 20.18
C GLY A 331 -18.32 -17.32 19.98
N THR A 332 -18.83 -18.49 19.63
CA THR A 332 -18.01 -19.65 19.33
C THR A 332 -17.49 -19.57 17.90
N GLY A 333 -16.16 -19.61 17.77
CA GLY A 333 -15.49 -19.64 16.49
C GLY A 333 -15.35 -21.04 15.90
N SER A 334 -14.55 -21.12 14.86
CA SER A 334 -14.19 -22.37 14.19
C SER A 334 -12.87 -22.17 13.46
N CYS A 335 -12.09 -23.21 13.34
CA CYS A 335 -10.89 -23.20 12.50
C CYS A 335 -11.21 -23.44 11.01
N GLY A 336 -12.47 -23.47 10.64
CA GLY A 336 -13.01 -23.43 9.29
C GLY A 336 -13.92 -22.21 9.11
N PRO A 337 -14.55 -22.07 7.93
CA PRO A 337 -15.42 -20.93 7.64
C PRO A 337 -16.65 -20.92 8.55
N VAL A 338 -16.97 -19.76 9.11
CA VAL A 338 -18.14 -19.54 9.97
C VAL A 338 -19.17 -18.72 9.20
N SER A 339 -20.35 -19.31 9.00
CA SER A 339 -21.49 -18.58 8.44
C SER A 339 -22.31 -17.87 9.54
N PRO A 340 -23.15 -16.88 9.21
CA PRO A 340 -23.43 -16.44 7.85
C PRO A 340 -22.42 -15.41 7.39
N ASN A 341 -22.14 -15.44 6.07
CA ASN A 341 -21.76 -14.25 5.36
C ASN A 341 -22.80 -14.00 4.27
N GLY A 342 -22.85 -12.87 3.69
CA GLY A 342 -23.80 -12.53 2.64
C GLY A 342 -23.20 -12.62 1.24
N ALA A 343 -22.26 -13.51 0.99
CA ALA A 343 -21.44 -13.49 -0.23
C ALA A 343 -20.80 -12.09 -0.46
N TYR A 344 -20.27 -11.54 0.59
CA TYR A 344 -19.66 -10.22 0.68
C TYR A 344 -18.59 -10.24 1.78
N GLY A 345 -17.78 -9.23 1.84
CA GLY A 345 -16.72 -9.13 2.84
C GLY A 345 -16.04 -7.77 2.81
N ILE A 346 -14.96 -7.66 3.54
CA ILE A 346 -14.11 -6.48 3.60
C ILE A 346 -12.65 -6.92 3.70
N LYS A 347 -11.76 -6.20 2.98
CA LYS A 347 -10.33 -6.39 3.20
C LYS A 347 -9.97 -6.01 4.63
N GLY A 348 -9.20 -6.86 5.27
CA GLY A 348 -8.67 -6.65 6.60
C GLY A 348 -7.36 -7.38 6.82
N PHE A 349 -6.90 -7.40 8.05
CA PHE A 349 -5.62 -7.98 8.45
C PHE A 349 -5.70 -8.55 9.86
N SER A 350 -4.71 -9.33 10.21
CA SER A 350 -4.45 -9.76 11.58
C SER A 350 -2.97 -10.08 11.73
N PHE A 351 -2.44 -9.97 12.96
CA PHE A 351 -1.06 -10.35 13.25
C PHE A 351 -1.05 -11.52 14.22
N LYS A 352 -0.40 -12.60 13.81
CA LYS A 352 -0.22 -13.79 14.62
C LYS A 352 0.95 -13.63 15.58
N TYR A 353 0.71 -13.92 16.85
CA TYR A 353 1.73 -13.98 17.91
C TYR A 353 1.58 -15.30 18.67
N GLY A 354 2.32 -16.33 18.25
CA GLY A 354 2.16 -17.67 18.80
C GLY A 354 0.74 -18.21 18.58
N ASN A 355 0.04 -18.57 19.66
CA ASN A 355 -1.36 -18.98 19.62
C ASN A 355 -2.34 -17.80 19.66
N GLY A 356 -1.84 -16.60 19.95
CA GLY A 356 -2.62 -15.38 20.01
C GLY A 356 -2.68 -14.65 18.68
N VAL A 357 -3.56 -13.69 18.60
CA VAL A 357 -3.77 -12.89 17.39
C VAL A 357 -4.26 -11.48 17.75
N TRP A 358 -3.71 -10.49 17.08
CA TRP A 358 -4.29 -9.15 17.00
C TRP A 358 -5.24 -9.09 15.81
N ILE A 359 -6.51 -8.81 16.08
CA ILE A 359 -7.56 -8.71 15.06
C ILE A 359 -7.91 -7.24 14.88
N GLY A 360 -7.74 -6.74 13.66
CA GLY A 360 -8.27 -5.46 13.24
C GLY A 360 -9.60 -5.65 12.51
N ARG A 361 -10.63 -4.91 12.90
CA ARG A 361 -11.96 -5.05 12.31
C ARG A 361 -12.81 -3.79 12.41
N THR A 362 -13.81 -3.69 11.56
CA THR A 362 -14.87 -2.69 11.74
C THR A 362 -15.63 -2.94 13.02
N LYS A 363 -16.08 -1.88 13.70
CA LYS A 363 -16.91 -2.03 14.91
C LYS A 363 -18.34 -2.47 14.57
N SER A 364 -18.89 -2.00 13.45
CA SER A 364 -20.17 -2.50 12.96
C SER A 364 -20.02 -3.91 12.36
N THR A 365 -21.03 -4.75 12.64
CA THR A 365 -21.08 -6.11 12.09
C THR A 365 -21.64 -6.19 10.67
N ASN A 366 -22.23 -5.11 10.16
CA ASN A 366 -22.94 -5.09 8.88
C ASN A 366 -22.70 -3.85 8.03
N SER A 367 -21.96 -2.88 8.53
CA SER A 367 -21.59 -1.65 7.81
C SER A 367 -20.10 -1.41 7.91
N ARG A 368 -19.55 -0.68 6.94
CA ARG A 368 -18.15 -0.25 6.97
C ARG A 368 -18.02 1.00 7.83
N SER A 369 -18.19 0.83 9.13
CA SER A 369 -18.12 1.91 10.11
C SER A 369 -17.41 1.49 11.39
N GLY A 370 -16.69 2.43 11.97
CA GLY A 370 -15.84 2.18 13.13
C GLY A 370 -14.64 1.29 12.82
N PHE A 371 -13.70 1.25 13.72
CA PHE A 371 -12.57 0.31 13.67
C PHE A 371 -12.02 0.08 15.07
N GLU A 372 -11.58 -1.14 15.34
CA GLU A 372 -11.00 -1.54 16.62
C GLU A 372 -9.90 -2.58 16.44
N MET A 373 -8.95 -2.60 17.38
CA MET A 373 -7.93 -3.62 17.50
C MET A 373 -8.20 -4.46 18.75
N ILE A 374 -8.18 -5.76 18.61
CA ILE A 374 -8.48 -6.70 19.67
C ILE A 374 -7.36 -7.73 19.79
N TRP A 375 -6.83 -7.88 20.99
CA TRP A 375 -5.90 -8.95 21.33
C TRP A 375 -6.64 -10.13 21.94
N ASP A 376 -6.66 -11.25 21.23
CA ASP A 376 -7.12 -12.55 21.71
C ASP A 376 -5.89 -13.45 21.94
N PRO A 377 -5.51 -13.71 23.19
CA PRO A 377 -4.26 -14.41 23.50
C PRO A 377 -4.24 -15.89 23.05
N ASN A 378 -5.38 -16.44 22.66
CA ASN A 378 -5.51 -17.81 22.17
C ASN A 378 -6.28 -17.90 20.83
N GLY A 379 -6.53 -16.79 20.18
CA GLY A 379 -7.50 -16.71 19.08
C GLY A 379 -7.04 -17.27 17.75
N TRP A 380 -5.73 -17.46 17.55
CA TRP A 380 -5.26 -18.09 16.30
C TRP A 380 -5.66 -19.56 16.23
N THR A 381 -5.63 -20.26 17.35
CA THR A 381 -5.90 -21.71 17.45
C THR A 381 -7.12 -22.07 18.27
N GLY A 382 -7.61 -21.19 19.13
CA GLY A 382 -8.75 -21.42 20.03
C GLY A 382 -10.03 -20.77 19.53
N THR A 383 -11.17 -21.42 19.79
CA THR A 383 -12.47 -21.06 19.23
C THR A 383 -13.36 -20.23 20.15
N ASP A 384 -12.91 -19.89 21.34
CA ASP A 384 -13.65 -18.97 22.21
C ASP A 384 -13.52 -17.51 21.72
N SER A 385 -14.15 -16.58 22.45
CA SER A 385 -14.12 -15.15 22.14
C SER A 385 -13.59 -14.31 23.29
N ASN A 386 -12.68 -14.86 24.07
CA ASN A 386 -12.08 -14.20 25.22
C ASN A 386 -10.92 -13.31 24.78
N PHE A 387 -11.15 -12.02 24.80
CA PHE A 387 -10.08 -11.05 24.53
C PHE A 387 -9.52 -10.46 25.84
N SER A 388 -8.27 -10.05 25.82
CA SER A 388 -7.62 -9.38 26.96
C SER A 388 -7.40 -7.88 26.73
N VAL A 389 -7.32 -7.43 25.50
CA VAL A 389 -7.14 -6.00 25.16
C VAL A 389 -8.04 -5.63 24.00
N LYS A 390 -8.69 -4.48 24.11
CA LYS A 390 -9.41 -3.84 23.01
C LYS A 390 -9.00 -2.37 22.96
N GLN A 391 -8.60 -1.92 21.80
CA GLN A 391 -8.24 -0.53 21.55
C GLN A 391 -9.14 0.05 20.46
N ASP A 392 -9.84 1.16 20.77
CA ASP A 392 -10.63 1.90 19.80
C ASP A 392 -9.73 2.67 18.84
N ILE A 393 -10.10 2.67 17.57
CA ILE A 393 -9.41 3.36 16.49
C ILE A 393 -10.33 4.40 15.82
N VAL A 394 -11.55 3.99 15.46
CA VAL A 394 -12.58 4.85 14.88
C VAL A 394 -13.90 4.52 15.55
N ALA A 395 -14.65 5.54 15.98
CA ALA A 395 -15.96 5.34 16.58
C ALA A 395 -16.94 4.71 15.57
N ILE A 396 -17.88 3.89 16.07
CA ILE A 396 -18.86 3.20 15.21
C ILE A 396 -19.76 4.16 14.44
N THR A 397 -19.90 5.39 14.90
CA THR A 397 -20.67 6.45 14.24
C THR A 397 -19.97 7.02 12.99
N ASP A 398 -18.68 6.74 12.82
CA ASP A 398 -17.87 7.26 11.73
C ASP A 398 -17.56 6.18 10.69
N TRP A 399 -17.55 6.56 9.41
CA TRP A 399 -17.27 5.64 8.32
C TRP A 399 -15.81 5.20 8.30
N SER A 400 -15.60 3.95 7.99
CA SER A 400 -14.30 3.33 7.75
C SER A 400 -14.32 2.56 6.43
N GLY A 401 -13.48 1.55 6.26
CA GLY A 401 -13.41 0.81 5.02
C GLY A 401 -12.39 -0.32 5.10
N TYR A 402 -11.65 -0.50 4.03
CA TYR A 402 -10.56 -1.47 3.97
C TYR A 402 -9.50 -1.17 5.02
N SER A 403 -8.83 -2.20 5.45
CA SER A 403 -7.65 -2.12 6.28
C SER A 403 -6.63 -3.15 5.83
N GLY A 404 -5.38 -2.90 6.10
CA GLY A 404 -4.31 -3.80 5.71
C GLY A 404 -3.07 -3.63 6.55
N SER A 405 -2.22 -4.65 6.52
CA SER A 405 -0.95 -4.66 7.22
C SER A 405 0.15 -4.04 6.37
N PHE A 406 1.12 -3.47 7.04
CA PHE A 406 2.45 -3.17 6.53
C PHE A 406 3.46 -3.32 7.66
N VAL A 407 4.72 -3.39 7.33
CA VAL A 407 5.77 -3.55 8.32
C VAL A 407 6.90 -2.55 8.11
N GLN A 408 7.60 -2.25 9.18
CA GLN A 408 8.87 -1.53 9.12
C GLN A 408 9.98 -2.49 9.48
N HIS A 409 10.87 -2.74 8.51
CA HIS A 409 12.01 -3.63 8.69
C HIS A 409 13.08 -3.05 9.61
N PRO A 410 13.93 -3.88 10.24
CA PRO A 410 15.03 -3.42 11.08
C PRO A 410 15.95 -2.41 10.39
N GLU A 411 16.12 -2.52 9.10
CA GLU A 411 16.94 -1.63 8.28
C GLU A 411 16.37 -0.19 8.23
N LEU A 412 15.08 -0.01 8.46
CA LEU A 412 14.45 1.31 8.57
C LEU A 412 14.47 1.82 10.02
N THR A 413 14.11 0.98 10.96
CA THR A 413 13.86 1.38 12.36
C THR A 413 15.10 1.35 13.24
N GLY A 414 16.10 0.53 12.87
CA GLY A 414 17.29 0.28 13.67
C GLY A 414 17.07 -0.64 14.88
N VAL A 415 15.87 -1.25 15.03
CA VAL A 415 15.61 -2.26 16.06
C VAL A 415 15.70 -3.67 15.48
N ASP A 416 15.97 -4.68 16.32
CA ASP A 416 16.24 -6.05 15.87
C ASP A 416 14.98 -6.86 15.52
N CYS A 417 13.85 -6.23 15.32
CA CYS A 417 12.60 -6.91 15.04
C CYS A 417 11.80 -6.15 13.97
N ILE A 418 10.85 -6.83 13.36
CA ILE A 418 9.94 -6.26 12.37
C ILE A 418 8.79 -5.57 13.10
N ARG A 419 8.63 -4.28 12.90
CA ARG A 419 7.55 -3.51 13.51
C ARG A 419 6.25 -3.72 12.75
N PRO A 420 5.21 -4.32 13.37
CA PRO A 420 3.91 -4.47 12.72
C PRO A 420 3.18 -3.13 12.69
N CYS A 421 2.59 -2.82 11.56
CA CYS A 421 1.80 -1.62 11.35
C CYS A 421 0.54 -1.96 10.55
N PHE A 422 -0.45 -1.09 10.61
CA PHE A 422 -1.63 -1.20 9.77
C PHE A 422 -2.14 0.17 9.35
N TRP A 423 -2.90 0.19 8.27
CA TRP A 423 -3.63 1.35 7.79
C TRP A 423 -5.12 1.04 7.76
N VAL A 424 -5.93 2.08 7.89
CA VAL A 424 -7.38 2.03 7.74
C VAL A 424 -7.80 3.06 6.70
N GLU A 425 -8.57 2.62 5.74
CA GLU A 425 -9.23 3.48 4.75
C GLU A 425 -10.49 4.09 5.36
N LEU A 426 -10.59 5.41 5.34
CA LEU A 426 -11.74 6.15 5.82
C LEU A 426 -12.56 6.59 4.61
N ILE A 427 -13.50 5.73 4.19
CA ILE A 427 -14.34 5.95 3.00
C ILE A 427 -15.39 7.00 3.31
N ARG A 428 -15.55 7.95 2.40
CA ARG A 428 -16.60 8.97 2.43
C ARG A 428 -17.31 9.04 1.08
N GLY A 429 -18.50 9.61 1.10
CA GLY A 429 -19.28 9.77 -0.10
C GLY A 429 -20.28 8.64 -0.33
N ARG A 430 -20.64 8.43 -1.60
CA ARG A 430 -21.64 7.42 -1.98
C ARG A 430 -21.21 6.00 -1.62
N PRO A 431 -22.18 5.12 -1.29
CA PRO A 431 -23.63 5.34 -1.24
C PRO A 431 -24.13 5.94 0.08
N LYS A 432 -23.28 6.11 1.07
CA LYS A 432 -23.68 6.48 2.44
C LYS A 432 -23.95 7.96 2.62
N GLU A 433 -23.34 8.79 1.80
CA GLU A 433 -23.45 10.24 1.86
C GLU A 433 -23.84 10.82 0.51
N SER A 434 -24.44 12.02 0.53
CA SER A 434 -24.97 12.70 -0.66
C SER A 434 -23.85 13.42 -1.43
N THR A 435 -23.03 12.65 -2.13
CA THR A 435 -21.97 13.15 -3.00
C THR A 435 -22.09 12.55 -4.40
N ILE A 436 -21.34 13.08 -5.35
CA ILE A 436 -21.26 12.55 -6.72
C ILE A 436 -20.08 11.57 -6.89
N TRP A 437 -19.31 11.36 -5.84
CA TRP A 437 -18.11 10.54 -5.81
C TRP A 437 -18.08 9.62 -4.57
N THR A 438 -17.20 8.65 -4.62
CA THR A 438 -16.76 7.87 -3.46
C THR A 438 -15.25 8.01 -3.37
N SER A 439 -14.74 8.34 -2.20
CA SER A 439 -13.30 8.48 -1.99
C SER A 439 -12.93 8.05 -0.58
N GLY A 440 -11.64 7.95 -0.30
CA GLY A 440 -11.10 7.58 1.00
C GLY A 440 -9.90 8.45 1.38
N SER A 441 -9.74 8.65 2.67
CA SER A 441 -8.49 9.07 3.27
C SER A 441 -7.88 7.89 4.04
N SER A 442 -6.70 8.04 4.59
CA SER A 442 -6.07 6.98 5.36
C SER A 442 -5.50 7.46 6.68
N ILE A 443 -5.55 6.55 7.64
CA ILE A 443 -4.85 6.66 8.92
C ILE A 443 -4.03 5.39 9.12
N SER A 444 -2.88 5.49 9.75
CA SER A 444 -2.05 4.34 10.04
C SER A 444 -1.53 4.34 11.48
N PHE A 445 -1.28 3.15 11.97
CA PHE A 445 -0.80 2.87 13.32
C PHE A 445 0.35 1.88 13.26
N CYS A 446 1.28 2.01 14.19
CA CYS A 446 2.33 1.01 14.38
C CYS A 446 2.31 0.47 15.80
N GLY A 447 2.72 -0.79 15.94
CA GLY A 447 2.80 -1.45 17.23
C GLY A 447 3.83 -0.80 18.15
N VAL A 448 3.49 -0.67 19.41
CA VAL A 448 4.34 -0.14 20.47
C VAL A 448 4.29 -1.06 21.69
N ASN A 449 5.38 -1.10 22.44
CA ASN A 449 5.45 -1.82 23.70
C ASN A 449 5.33 -0.86 24.87
N SER A 450 4.19 -0.19 24.94
CA SER A 450 3.83 0.77 25.97
C SER A 450 2.32 0.79 26.14
N ASP A 451 1.84 1.35 27.26
CA ASP A 451 0.41 1.56 27.46
C ASP A 451 -0.13 2.52 26.41
N THR A 452 -1.25 2.15 25.82
CA THR A 452 -1.95 2.96 24.82
C THR A 452 -3.41 3.14 25.22
N VAL A 453 -3.95 4.31 24.91
CA VAL A 453 -5.36 4.64 25.14
C VAL A 453 -6.07 4.68 23.79
N GLY A 454 -7.24 4.06 23.72
CA GLY A 454 -8.12 4.14 22.57
C GLY A 454 -8.66 5.56 22.37
N TRP A 455 -8.74 5.98 21.13
CA TRP A 455 -9.30 7.26 20.70
C TRP A 455 -10.08 7.08 19.41
N SER A 456 -10.92 8.04 19.06
CA SER A 456 -11.58 8.04 17.75
C SER A 456 -10.83 8.94 16.78
N TRP A 457 -10.46 8.37 15.61
CA TRP A 457 -9.74 9.05 14.53
C TRP A 457 -10.57 9.03 13.23
N PRO A 458 -11.68 9.79 13.15
CA PRO A 458 -12.52 9.82 11.96
C PRO A 458 -11.82 10.57 10.81
N ASP A 459 -12.37 10.43 9.59
CA ASP A 459 -11.97 11.26 8.47
C ASP A 459 -12.12 12.75 8.78
N GLY A 460 -13.25 13.15 9.35
CA GLY A 460 -13.50 14.50 9.85
C GLY A 460 -13.88 15.53 8.79
N ALA A 461 -14.02 15.15 7.51
CA ALA A 461 -14.50 16.07 6.49
C ALA A 461 -16.00 16.35 6.68
N GLU A 462 -16.39 17.60 6.43
CA GLU A 462 -17.80 18.02 6.38
C GLU A 462 -18.31 17.88 4.95
N LEU A 463 -19.35 17.04 4.75
CA LEU A 463 -19.92 16.74 3.45
C LEU A 463 -21.41 17.06 3.37
N PRO A 464 -21.96 17.39 2.18
CA PRO A 464 -21.22 17.66 0.94
C PRO A 464 -20.50 18.99 0.97
N PHE A 465 -19.41 19.12 0.21
CA PHE A 465 -18.80 20.42 -0.05
C PHE A 465 -19.11 20.90 -1.46
N THR A 466 -19.04 22.23 -1.65
CA THR A 466 -19.32 22.85 -2.94
C THR A 466 -18.25 22.50 -3.96
N ILE A 467 -18.65 22.16 -5.17
CA ILE A 467 -17.75 21.95 -6.31
C ILE A 467 -17.63 23.28 -7.06
N ASP A 468 -16.48 23.92 -6.96
CA ASP A 468 -16.26 25.28 -7.45
C ASP A 468 -15.53 25.33 -8.82
N LYS A 469 -15.25 24.17 -9.45
CA LYS A 469 -14.48 24.09 -10.72
C LYS A 469 -15.21 23.38 -11.84
#